data_dad482526b9bd83530fef4b77bbdb85a
#
_entry.id   dad482526b9bd83530fef4b77bbdb85a
#
_cell.length_a   1.000
_cell.length_b   1.000
_cell.length_c   1.000
_cell.angle_alpha   90.00
_cell.angle_beta   90.00
_cell.angle_gamma   90.00
#
_symmetry.space_group_name_H-M   'P 1'
#
loop_
_entity.id
_entity.type
_entity.pdbx_description
1 polymer ?
#
loop_
_entity_poly.entity_id
_entity_poly.type
_entity_poly.pdbx_seq_one_letter_code
_entity_poly.pdbx_strand_id
1 'polypeptide(L)'
;MASKRTKHRYYRQSGVIPIYKGKVVLVTARGSKRWIIPKGTVDWDLSARDSAAKEALEEAGAKGEVAKEEIGSYTYEKNGSRYKVKLYHMHVSKLKDKWDEDHFRKRKLVSPKQAIKKVVPAAVSKIMARHFHENRHLIKKKKKRKSKKKKD
;
A
#
# COMPACT_ATOMS: atom_id res chain seq x y z
N MET A 1 -8.58 33.83 12.73
CA MET A 1 -8.95 33.38 11.40
C MET A 1 -7.94 32.45 10.76
N ALA A 2 -6.66 32.79 10.84
CA ALA A 2 -5.58 31.91 10.36
C ALA A 2 -5.60 30.55 11.08
N SER A 3 -5.94 30.54 12.39
CA SER A 3 -6.02 29.29 13.18
C SER A 3 -7.13 28.34 12.69
N LYS A 4 -8.24 28.88 12.18
CA LYS A 4 -9.32 28.05 11.63
C LYS A 4 -8.90 27.38 10.33
N ARG A 5 -8.12 28.06 9.50
CA ARG A 5 -7.60 27.51 8.25
C ARG A 5 -6.61 26.39 8.51
N THR A 6 -5.75 26.55 9.52
CA THR A 6 -4.78 25.52 9.92
C THR A 6 -5.47 24.26 10.45
N LYS A 7 -6.63 24.38 11.10
CA LYS A 7 -7.39 23.24 11.61
C LYS A 7 -7.85 22.27 10.52
N HIS A 8 -8.00 22.77 9.27
CA HIS A 8 -8.46 21.96 8.15
C HIS A 8 -7.33 21.51 7.24
N ARG A 9 -6.09 21.80 7.61
CA ARG A 9 -4.94 21.34 6.84
C ARG A 9 -4.61 19.89 7.13
N TYR A 10 -4.30 19.20 6.05
CA TYR A 10 -3.80 17.83 6.13
C TYR A 10 -2.41 17.78 5.53
N TYR A 11 -1.54 17.03 6.18
CA TYR A 11 -0.29 16.62 5.56
C TYR A 11 -0.62 15.54 4.55
N ARG A 12 -0.13 15.69 3.35
CA ARG A 12 -0.41 14.76 2.26
C ARG A 12 0.52 13.57 2.33
N GLN A 13 -0.08 12.38 2.31
CA GLN A 13 0.63 11.12 2.22
C GLN A 13 0.06 10.29 1.08
N SER A 14 0.84 9.35 0.61
CA SER A 14 0.39 8.39 -0.38
C SER A 14 1.00 7.04 -0.10
N GLY A 15 0.31 5.99 -0.52
CA GLY A 15 0.76 4.64 -0.33
C GLY A 15 0.19 3.71 -1.38
N VAL A 16 0.60 2.46 -1.32
CA VAL A 16 0.21 1.46 -2.31
C VAL A 16 -0.35 0.22 -1.63
N ILE A 17 -1.23 -0.46 -2.38
CA ILE A 17 -1.58 -1.85 -2.11
C ILE A 17 -0.79 -2.65 -3.14
N PRO A 18 0.37 -3.22 -2.75
CA PRO A 18 1.27 -3.85 -3.71
C PRO A 18 0.89 -5.30 -3.94
N ILE A 19 0.67 -5.65 -5.19
CA ILE A 19 0.32 -7.01 -5.59
C ILE A 19 1.47 -7.63 -6.37
N TYR A 20 1.98 -8.74 -5.86
CA TYR A 20 3.04 -9.51 -6.50
C TYR A 20 2.57 -10.94 -6.71
N LYS A 21 2.43 -11.34 -7.98
CA LYS A 21 1.98 -12.69 -8.35
C LYS A 21 0.69 -13.10 -7.62
N GLY A 22 -0.27 -12.17 -7.54
CA GLY A 22 -1.55 -12.41 -6.88
C GLY A 22 -1.55 -12.33 -5.36
N LYS A 23 -0.41 -12.04 -4.75
CA LYS A 23 -0.26 -11.90 -3.30
C LYS A 23 -0.11 -10.43 -2.93
N VAL A 24 -0.56 -10.08 -1.74
CA VAL A 24 -0.39 -8.74 -1.20
C VAL A 24 0.92 -8.69 -0.42
N VAL A 25 1.72 -7.67 -0.70
CA VAL A 25 2.98 -7.44 0.02
C VAL A 25 2.70 -6.54 1.22
N LEU A 26 2.88 -7.05 2.42
CA LEU A 26 2.74 -6.29 3.65
C LEU A 26 4.09 -6.14 4.33
N VAL A 27 4.23 -5.06 5.10
CA VAL A 27 5.42 -4.82 5.92
C VAL A 27 4.99 -4.51 7.34
N THR A 28 5.93 -4.67 8.28
CA THR A 28 5.63 -4.32 9.68
C THR A 28 5.75 -2.82 9.89
N ALA A 29 4.90 -2.29 10.74
CA ALA A 29 5.01 -0.89 11.20
C ALA A 29 6.30 -0.73 12.00
N ARG A 30 6.91 0.45 11.89
CA ARG A 30 8.16 0.73 12.60
C ARG A 30 7.99 0.53 14.11
N GLY A 31 8.88 -0.28 14.70
CA GLY A 31 8.84 -0.58 16.12
C GLY A 31 7.64 -1.40 16.57
N SER A 32 6.99 -2.12 15.66
CA SER A 32 5.77 -2.85 15.93
C SER A 32 5.74 -4.14 15.13
N LYS A 33 4.90 -5.07 15.55
CA LYS A 33 4.64 -6.32 14.81
C LYS A 33 3.39 -6.21 13.93
N ARG A 34 2.75 -5.04 13.91
CA ARG A 34 1.52 -4.84 13.13
C ARG A 34 1.85 -4.75 11.65
N TRP A 35 0.95 -5.29 10.82
CA TRP A 35 1.11 -5.31 9.37
C TRP A 35 0.45 -4.11 8.74
N ILE A 36 1.20 -3.43 7.87
CA ILE A 36 0.74 -2.22 7.18
C ILE A 36 1.10 -2.30 5.70
N ILE A 37 0.51 -1.39 4.92
CA ILE A 37 0.94 -1.17 3.54
C ILE A 37 2.01 -0.08 3.52
N PRO A 38 2.89 -0.06 2.49
CA PRO A 38 3.87 1.00 2.36
C PRO A 38 3.20 2.35 2.10
N LYS A 39 3.62 3.37 2.83
CA LYS A 39 3.14 4.74 2.64
C LYS A 39 4.10 5.74 3.24
N GLY A 40 4.01 6.97 2.80
CA GLY A 40 4.80 8.06 3.38
C GLY A 40 4.34 9.42 2.89
N THR A 41 5.07 10.44 3.31
CA THR A 41 4.77 11.83 2.96
C THR A 41 4.99 12.05 1.46
N VAL A 42 4.08 12.78 0.84
CA VAL A 42 4.24 13.17 -0.57
C VAL A 42 5.32 14.24 -0.63
N ASP A 43 6.40 13.93 -1.34
CA ASP A 43 7.49 14.88 -1.52
C ASP A 43 7.01 16.08 -2.36
N TRP A 44 7.48 17.28 -2.02
CA TRP A 44 7.01 18.50 -2.67
C TRP A 44 7.26 18.53 -4.18
N ASP A 45 8.27 17.81 -4.65
CA ASP A 45 8.66 17.76 -6.06
C ASP A 45 8.14 16.51 -6.80
N LEU A 46 7.34 15.69 -6.12
CA LEU A 46 6.78 14.48 -6.70
C LEU A 46 5.25 14.50 -6.66
N SER A 47 4.64 13.78 -7.58
CA SER A 47 3.21 13.51 -7.50
C SER A 47 2.94 12.53 -6.34
N ALA A 48 1.69 12.45 -5.90
CA ALA A 48 1.29 11.47 -4.89
C ALA A 48 1.59 10.04 -5.38
N ARG A 49 1.35 9.78 -6.65
CA ARG A 49 1.61 8.49 -7.28
C ARG A 49 3.10 8.12 -7.27
N ASP A 50 3.96 9.06 -7.63
CA ASP A 50 5.41 8.83 -7.66
C ASP A 50 5.98 8.70 -6.25
N SER A 51 5.47 9.49 -5.30
CA SER A 51 5.85 9.34 -3.88
C SER A 51 5.46 7.96 -3.35
N ALA A 52 4.28 7.46 -3.73
CA ALA A 52 3.83 6.13 -3.32
C ALA A 52 4.77 5.03 -3.86
N ALA A 53 5.21 5.17 -5.11
CA ALA A 53 6.16 4.23 -5.70
C ALA A 53 7.50 4.25 -4.96
N LYS A 54 7.96 5.43 -4.58
CA LYS A 54 9.19 5.61 -3.80
C LYS A 54 9.09 4.92 -2.45
N GLU A 55 7.97 5.12 -1.74
CA GLU A 55 7.74 4.49 -0.44
C GLU A 55 7.70 2.97 -0.55
N ALA A 56 7.09 2.44 -1.59
CA ALA A 56 7.05 0.99 -1.82
C ALA A 56 8.47 0.41 -1.96
N LEU A 57 9.32 1.12 -2.67
CA LEU A 57 10.72 0.69 -2.85
C LEU A 57 11.50 0.76 -1.54
N GLU A 58 11.39 1.87 -0.81
CA GLU A 58 12.12 2.08 0.44
C GLU A 58 11.66 1.16 1.56
N GLU A 59 10.35 1.01 1.74
CA GLU A 59 9.79 0.26 2.87
C GLU A 59 9.67 -1.23 2.62
N ALA A 60 9.41 -1.63 1.39
CA ALA A 60 9.11 -3.02 1.06
C ALA A 60 10.03 -3.64 0.00
N GLY A 61 10.93 -2.87 -0.58
CA GLY A 61 11.75 -3.35 -1.67
C GLY A 61 10.95 -3.74 -2.91
N ALA A 62 9.76 -3.15 -3.08
CA ALA A 62 8.86 -3.46 -4.18
C ALA A 62 9.06 -2.51 -5.34
N LYS A 63 9.35 -3.07 -6.51
CA LYS A 63 9.48 -2.32 -7.78
C LYS A 63 8.36 -2.73 -8.71
N GLY A 64 7.81 -1.77 -9.42
CA GLY A 64 6.74 -2.05 -10.35
C GLY A 64 6.01 -0.79 -10.75
N GLU A 65 4.78 -0.96 -11.19
CA GLU A 65 3.97 0.12 -11.74
C GLU A 65 2.81 0.45 -10.81
N VAL A 66 2.73 1.73 -10.43
CA VAL A 66 1.62 2.26 -9.65
C VAL A 66 0.55 2.73 -10.62
N ALA A 67 -0.69 2.30 -10.40
CA ALA A 67 -1.82 2.68 -11.26
C ALA A 67 -2.05 4.19 -11.20
N LYS A 68 -2.63 4.74 -12.26
CA LYS A 68 -2.82 6.19 -12.37
C LYS A 68 -3.84 6.74 -11.39
N GLU A 69 -4.92 6.00 -11.16
CA GLU A 69 -6.02 6.49 -10.34
C GLU A 69 -5.95 5.94 -8.92
N GLU A 70 -6.25 6.80 -7.97
CA GLU A 70 -6.34 6.36 -6.59
C GLU A 70 -7.55 5.43 -6.40
N ILE A 71 -7.41 4.47 -5.51
CA ILE A 71 -8.46 3.51 -5.20
C ILE A 71 -9.22 3.88 -3.93
N GLY A 72 -8.77 4.88 -3.21
CA GLY A 72 -9.39 5.36 -2.01
C GLY A 72 -8.46 6.25 -1.23
N SER A 73 -9.01 6.88 -0.19
CA SER A 73 -8.22 7.71 0.70
C SER A 73 -8.79 7.62 2.11
N TYR A 74 -7.95 7.93 3.09
CA TYR A 74 -8.40 7.99 4.48
C TYR A 74 -7.59 9.06 5.21
N THR A 75 -8.10 9.45 6.37
CA THR A 75 -7.43 10.44 7.21
C THR A 75 -7.14 9.85 8.57
N TYR A 76 -6.10 10.36 9.21
CA TYR A 76 -5.80 9.98 10.59
C TYR A 76 -5.09 11.14 11.28
N GLU A 77 -5.07 11.08 12.61
CA GLU A 77 -4.35 12.05 13.42
C GLU A 77 -3.23 11.36 14.18
N LYS A 78 -2.11 12.04 14.28
CA LYS A 78 -0.98 11.54 15.05
C LYS A 78 -0.21 12.75 15.61
N ASN A 79 0.00 12.76 16.93
CA ASN A 79 0.75 13.82 17.61
C ASN A 79 0.22 15.22 17.28
N GLY A 80 -1.12 15.36 17.21
CA GLY A 80 -1.77 16.65 16.95
C GLY A 80 -1.81 17.06 15.49
N SER A 81 -1.21 16.28 14.59
CA SER A 81 -1.23 16.55 13.16
C SER A 81 -2.22 15.67 12.44
N ARG A 82 -2.82 16.20 11.37
CA ARG A 82 -3.77 15.49 10.53
C ARG A 82 -3.12 15.07 9.23
N TYR A 83 -3.38 13.84 8.83
CA TYR A 83 -2.82 13.26 7.61
C TYR A 83 -3.94 12.77 6.71
N LYS A 84 -3.78 12.99 5.42
CA LYS A 84 -4.65 12.42 4.40
C LYS A 84 -3.82 11.54 3.49
N VAL A 85 -4.20 10.28 3.38
CA VAL A 85 -3.44 9.28 2.63
C VAL A 85 -4.24 8.86 1.40
N LYS A 86 -3.64 9.01 0.22
CA LYS A 86 -4.18 8.48 -1.03
C LYS A 86 -3.55 7.12 -1.29
N LEU A 87 -4.38 6.13 -1.59
CA LEU A 87 -3.91 4.77 -1.87
C LEU A 87 -4.06 4.43 -3.35
N TYR A 88 -3.05 3.72 -3.85
CA TYR A 88 -2.98 3.30 -5.25
C TYR A 88 -2.73 1.80 -5.34
N HIS A 89 -3.30 1.18 -6.35
CA HIS A 89 -2.94 -0.20 -6.69
C HIS A 89 -1.55 -0.21 -7.32
N MET A 90 -0.73 -1.17 -6.95
CA MET A 90 0.60 -1.33 -7.53
C MET A 90 0.80 -2.75 -8.04
N HIS A 91 1.20 -2.85 -9.30
CA HIS A 91 1.64 -4.12 -9.88
C HIS A 91 3.13 -4.27 -9.64
N VAL A 92 3.49 -5.13 -8.71
CA VAL A 92 4.89 -5.36 -8.38
C VAL A 92 5.48 -6.34 -9.38
N SER A 93 6.56 -5.93 -10.04
CA SER A 93 7.28 -6.78 -10.98
C SER A 93 8.47 -7.48 -10.34
N LYS A 94 9.04 -6.87 -9.29
CA LYS A 94 10.22 -7.42 -8.63
C LYS A 94 10.20 -7.06 -7.15
N LEU A 95 10.55 -8.04 -6.32
CA LEU A 95 10.83 -7.83 -4.90
C LEU A 95 12.33 -7.97 -4.69
N LYS A 96 12.95 -6.93 -4.17
CA LYS A 96 14.38 -6.94 -3.88
C LYS A 96 14.64 -7.76 -2.61
N ASP A 97 15.72 -8.53 -2.60
CA ASP A 97 16.10 -9.30 -1.42
C ASP A 97 16.58 -8.40 -0.28
N LYS A 98 17.21 -7.28 -0.67
CA LYS A 98 17.66 -6.26 0.28
C LYS A 98 17.11 -4.93 -0.14
N TRP A 99 16.61 -4.16 0.83
CA TRP A 99 16.02 -2.84 0.56
C TRP A 99 16.34 -1.90 1.72
N ASP A 100 16.07 -0.62 1.51
CA ASP A 100 16.50 0.45 2.40
C ASP A 100 16.11 0.23 3.87
N GLU A 101 14.85 -0.13 4.13
CA GLU A 101 14.34 -0.29 5.50
C GLU A 101 14.26 -1.75 5.97
N ASP A 102 14.94 -2.67 5.31
CA ASP A 102 14.86 -4.10 5.63
C ASP A 102 15.38 -4.45 7.02
N HIS A 103 16.25 -3.62 7.59
CA HIS A 103 16.83 -3.89 8.91
C HIS A 103 15.84 -3.69 10.06
N PHE A 104 14.72 -2.98 9.83
CA PHE A 104 13.71 -2.83 10.87
C PHE A 104 12.28 -3.18 10.42
N ARG A 105 12.10 -3.59 9.17
CA ARG A 105 10.79 -4.04 8.68
C ARG A 105 10.87 -5.48 8.21
N LYS A 106 9.89 -6.26 8.62
CA LYS A 106 9.67 -7.59 8.05
C LYS A 106 8.70 -7.43 6.90
N ARG A 107 8.84 -8.29 5.90
CA ARG A 107 7.98 -8.33 4.73
C ARG A 107 7.31 -9.68 4.63
N LYS A 108 6.05 -9.68 4.24
CA LYS A 108 5.28 -10.91 4.10
C LYS A 108 4.38 -10.82 2.88
N LEU A 109 4.28 -11.94 2.15
CA LEU A 109 3.34 -12.07 1.06
C LEU A 109 2.17 -12.91 1.54
N VAL A 110 0.97 -12.37 1.44
CA VAL A 110 -0.25 -13.04 1.92
C VAL A 110 -1.32 -13.00 0.85
N SER A 111 -2.30 -13.88 0.97
CA SER A 111 -3.44 -13.85 0.07
C SER A 111 -4.23 -12.54 0.27
N PRO A 112 -4.98 -12.09 -0.73
CA PRO A 112 -5.84 -10.91 -0.56
C PRO A 112 -6.75 -11.03 0.66
N LYS A 113 -7.33 -12.19 0.88
CA LYS A 113 -8.22 -12.44 2.02
C LYS A 113 -7.49 -12.27 3.37
N GLN A 114 -6.28 -12.80 3.47
CA GLN A 114 -5.47 -12.66 4.68
C GLN A 114 -5.02 -11.22 4.89
N ALA A 115 -4.68 -10.51 3.81
CA ALA A 115 -4.27 -9.11 3.88
C ALA A 115 -5.38 -8.26 4.51
N ILE A 116 -6.62 -8.45 4.08
CA ILE A 116 -7.78 -7.73 4.61
C ILE A 116 -7.91 -7.94 6.12
N LYS A 117 -7.65 -9.16 6.58
CA LYS A 117 -7.74 -9.51 8.01
C LYS A 117 -6.59 -8.95 8.84
N LYS A 118 -5.39 -8.87 8.25
CA LYS A 118 -4.17 -8.54 8.98
C LYS A 118 -3.81 -7.06 8.99
N VAL A 119 -4.18 -6.34 7.92
CA VAL A 119 -3.69 -4.98 7.74
C VAL A 119 -4.37 -3.99 8.68
N VAL A 120 -3.57 -3.04 9.17
CA VAL A 120 -4.09 -1.91 9.95
C VAL A 120 -3.67 -0.62 9.25
N PRO A 121 -4.38 0.49 9.44
CA PRO A 121 -5.63 0.64 10.21
C PRO A 121 -6.85 0.06 9.46
N ALA A 122 -7.98 0.02 10.14
CA ALA A 122 -9.22 -0.53 9.58
C ALA A 122 -9.63 0.13 8.28
N ALA A 123 -9.34 1.43 8.13
CA ALA A 123 -9.65 2.16 6.88
C ALA A 123 -8.97 1.52 5.67
N VAL A 124 -7.71 1.10 5.83
CA VAL A 124 -6.97 0.42 4.75
C VAL A 124 -7.61 -0.92 4.43
N SER A 125 -7.98 -1.68 5.46
CA SER A 125 -8.66 -2.98 5.29
C SER A 125 -9.96 -2.82 4.47
N LYS A 126 -10.74 -1.80 4.78
CA LYS A 126 -12.01 -1.52 4.07
C LYS A 126 -11.77 -1.15 2.61
N ILE A 127 -10.80 -0.27 2.35
CA ILE A 127 -10.45 0.12 0.98
C ILE A 127 -9.97 -1.09 0.19
N MET A 128 -9.12 -1.89 0.81
CA MET A 128 -8.56 -3.11 0.22
C MET A 128 -9.67 -4.12 -0.13
N ALA A 129 -10.60 -4.35 0.79
CA ALA A 129 -11.71 -5.27 0.59
C ALA A 129 -12.59 -4.85 -0.61
N ARG A 130 -12.94 -3.56 -0.66
CA ARG A 130 -13.73 -3.02 -1.76
C ARG A 130 -12.99 -3.14 -3.09
N HIS A 131 -11.72 -2.76 -3.10
CA HIS A 131 -10.89 -2.81 -4.30
C HIS A 131 -10.76 -4.24 -4.85
N PHE A 132 -10.51 -5.20 -3.98
CA PHE A 132 -10.38 -6.60 -4.38
C PHE A 132 -11.69 -7.18 -4.85
N HIS A 133 -12.80 -6.79 -4.24
CA HIS A 133 -14.12 -7.23 -4.67
C HIS A 133 -14.43 -6.73 -6.09
N GLU A 134 -14.16 -5.45 -6.35
CA GLU A 134 -14.40 -4.84 -7.67
C GLU A 134 -13.46 -5.39 -8.75
N ASN A 135 -12.29 -5.86 -8.37
CA ASN A 135 -11.26 -6.34 -9.29
C ASN A 135 -10.92 -7.81 -9.11
N ARG A 136 -11.79 -8.57 -8.46
CA ARG A 136 -11.54 -9.99 -8.16
C ARG A 136 -11.27 -10.85 -9.41
N HIS A 137 -11.88 -10.48 -10.52
CA HIS A 137 -11.70 -11.21 -11.78
C HIS A 137 -10.25 -11.14 -12.29
N LEU A 138 -9.57 -10.02 -12.10
CA LEU A 138 -8.17 -9.86 -12.52
C LEU A 138 -7.26 -10.73 -11.67
N ILE A 139 -7.50 -10.75 -10.36
CA ILE A 139 -6.71 -11.54 -9.41
C ILE A 139 -6.93 -13.04 -9.65
N LYS A 140 -8.17 -13.45 -9.84
CA LYS A 140 -8.53 -14.84 -10.15
C LYS A 140 -7.95 -15.30 -11.48
N LYS A 141 -7.97 -14.44 -12.50
CA LYS A 141 -7.43 -14.75 -13.83
C LYS A 141 -5.95 -15.10 -13.75
N LYS A 142 -5.17 -14.33 -12.98
CA LYS A 142 -3.75 -14.62 -12.75
C LYS A 142 -3.55 -15.96 -12.04
N LYS A 143 -4.38 -16.25 -11.05
CA LYS A 143 -4.36 -17.52 -10.34
C LYS A 143 -4.66 -18.69 -11.25
N LYS A 144 -5.67 -18.56 -12.12
CA LYS A 144 -6.04 -19.60 -13.11
C LYS A 144 -4.92 -19.87 -14.12
N ARG A 145 -4.24 -18.83 -14.60
CA ARG A 145 -3.10 -18.97 -15.51
C ARG A 145 -1.98 -19.79 -14.86
N LYS A 146 -1.67 -19.49 -13.63
CA LYS A 146 -0.64 -20.21 -12.87
C LYS A 146 -1.03 -21.67 -12.67
N SER A 147 -2.28 -21.94 -12.38
CA SER A 147 -2.80 -23.28 -12.21
C SER A 147 -2.75 -24.08 -13.52
N LYS A 148 -3.14 -23.50 -14.65
CA LYS A 148 -3.06 -24.11 -15.97
C LYS A 148 -1.62 -24.46 -16.35
N LYS A 149 -0.66 -23.57 -16.08
CA LYS A 149 0.75 -23.83 -16.35
C LYS A 149 1.29 -25.02 -15.56
N LYS A 150 0.79 -25.24 -14.35
CA LYS A 150 1.19 -26.39 -13.54
C LYS A 150 0.60 -27.70 -14.04
N LYS A 151 -0.52 -27.68 -14.72
CA LYS A 151 -1.17 -28.87 -15.29
C LYS A 151 -0.55 -29.30 -16.60
N ASP A 152 0.01 -28.38 -17.34
CA ASP A 152 0.67 -28.63 -18.61
C ASP A 152 2.12 -29.06 -18.41
#